data_ee66ff59a06dc310a7788d0cf447352c
#
_entry.id   ee66ff59a06dc310a7788d0cf447352c
#
_cell.length_a   1.000
_cell.length_b   1.000
_cell.length_c   1.000
_cell.angle_alpha   90.00
_cell.angle_beta   90.00
_cell.angle_gamma   90.00
#
_symmetry.space_group_name_H-M   'P 1'
#
loop_
_entity.id
_entity.type
_entity.pdbx_description
1 polymer ?
#
loop_
_entity_poly.entity_id
_entity_poly.type
_entity_poly.pdbx_seq_one_letter_code
_entity_poly.pdbx_strand_id
1 'polypeptide(L)'
;MDKKEKNRQHIDLSDPKTPMEYLRLFLTGFAMGASDIVPGVSGGTMAFILGVYETLINAIKSFNVDAIRLAINFKIKELLEHVSFKFLVALGLGLLTAVVLLAGFLSDTMEDPHGKIFLFAFFFGLVLASIITVGAKVKWSIITALSFVIGAVVAFVIVNVVPTEGEHTPLILFVSGMIAITAMILPGISGSFMLLIMGQYDYILTSVSERDLPPIITVGLGAVVGIILFSRVLSYLLARFYDITVAVLVGFMAGSLWKIYPWKECLADDLDRHGDFRCLAEQNILPDASTDFALAIGLLIIGFLLVNFLDHLQSNENPVFRHIWKRN
;
A
#
# COMPACT_ATOMS: atom_id res chain seq x y z
N MET A 1 16.93 1.27 30.08
CA MET A 1 17.02 0.91 28.65
C MET A 1 17.09 -0.61 28.57
N ASP A 2 15.99 -1.18 28.10
CA ASP A 2 15.75 -2.63 28.15
C ASP A 2 16.61 -3.34 27.07
N LYS A 3 17.25 -4.45 27.43
CA LYS A 3 18.09 -5.27 26.53
C LYS A 3 17.35 -5.75 25.26
N LYS A 4 16.02 -5.64 25.21
CA LYS A 4 15.16 -5.96 24.05
C LYS A 4 15.16 -4.89 22.95
N GLU A 5 15.55 -3.65 23.25
CA GLU A 5 15.69 -2.60 22.21
C GLU A 5 16.93 -2.78 21.33
N LYS A 6 17.93 -3.50 21.81
CA LYS A 6 19.23 -3.68 21.12
C LYS A 6 19.21 -4.73 20.00
N ASN A 7 18.12 -5.50 19.87
CA ASN A 7 18.01 -6.59 18.87
C ASN A 7 17.12 -6.27 17.66
N ARG A 8 16.65 -5.02 17.55
CA ARG A 8 16.10 -4.52 16.27
C ARG A 8 17.30 -4.11 15.40
N GLN A 9 17.99 -5.06 14.81
CA GLN A 9 18.82 -4.79 13.64
C GLN A 9 17.89 -4.49 12.45
N HIS A 10 17.19 -3.35 12.49
CA HIS A 10 16.71 -2.73 11.27
C HIS A 10 17.97 -2.36 10.48
N ILE A 11 18.19 -3.06 9.37
CA ILE A 11 19.17 -2.60 8.39
C ILE A 11 18.67 -1.21 7.99
N ASP A 12 19.44 -0.19 8.37
CA ASP A 12 19.09 1.19 7.99
C ASP A 12 19.32 1.34 6.48
N LEU A 13 18.26 1.17 5.72
CA LEU A 13 18.26 1.29 4.27
C LEU A 13 18.07 2.74 3.80
N SER A 14 18.04 3.72 4.71
CA SER A 14 17.88 5.14 4.35
C SER A 14 19.03 5.67 3.48
N ASP A 15 20.23 5.11 3.63
CA ASP A 15 21.41 5.42 2.79
C ASP A 15 22.08 4.09 2.35
N PRO A 16 21.58 3.43 1.30
CA PRO A 16 22.13 2.17 0.80
C PRO A 16 23.57 2.36 0.31
N LYS A 17 24.45 1.43 0.66
CA LYS A 17 25.90 1.49 0.38
C LYS A 17 26.38 0.34 -0.49
N THR A 18 25.70 -0.80 -0.42
CA THR A 18 26.11 -2.01 -1.13
C THR A 18 25.17 -2.30 -2.30
N PRO A 19 25.66 -2.93 -3.39
CA PRO A 19 24.79 -3.35 -4.51
C PRO A 19 23.61 -4.23 -4.06
N MET A 20 23.80 -5.04 -3.01
CA MET A 20 22.75 -5.91 -2.48
C MET A 20 21.63 -5.09 -1.80
N GLU A 21 21.95 -4.01 -1.10
CA GLU A 21 20.96 -3.10 -0.49
C GLU A 21 20.16 -2.36 -1.59
N TYR A 22 20.81 -1.90 -2.65
CA TYR A 22 20.11 -1.32 -3.80
C TYR A 22 19.19 -2.33 -4.49
N LEU A 23 19.68 -3.55 -4.72
CA LEU A 23 18.85 -4.62 -5.29
C LEU A 23 17.64 -4.93 -4.41
N ARG A 24 17.84 -5.03 -3.09
CA ARG A 24 16.75 -5.24 -2.12
C ARG A 24 15.72 -4.12 -2.21
N LEU A 25 16.14 -2.86 -2.22
CA LEU A 25 15.23 -1.71 -2.35
C LEU A 25 14.49 -1.71 -3.68
N PHE A 26 15.19 -2.01 -4.77
CA PHE A 26 14.58 -2.14 -6.09
C PHE A 26 13.50 -3.24 -6.11
N LEU A 27 13.80 -4.43 -5.60
CA LEU A 27 12.83 -5.53 -5.51
C LEU A 27 11.67 -5.19 -4.56
N THR A 28 11.92 -4.46 -3.49
CA THR A 28 10.87 -3.94 -2.61
C THR A 28 9.96 -2.97 -3.34
N GLY A 29 10.54 -2.01 -4.06
CA GLY A 29 9.79 -1.08 -4.91
C GLY A 29 9.00 -1.78 -6.00
N PHE A 30 9.58 -2.82 -6.64
CA PHE A 30 8.91 -3.64 -7.62
C PHE A 30 7.68 -4.35 -7.03
N ALA A 31 7.80 -4.95 -5.85
CA ALA A 31 6.68 -5.57 -5.16
C ALA A 31 5.59 -4.54 -4.76
N MET A 32 5.98 -3.33 -4.35
CA MET A 32 5.05 -2.23 -4.08
C MET A 32 4.29 -1.83 -5.35
N GLY A 33 4.99 -1.61 -6.46
CA GLY A 33 4.38 -1.23 -7.74
C GLY A 33 3.44 -2.31 -8.28
N ALA A 34 3.84 -3.58 -8.20
CA ALA A 34 2.98 -4.71 -8.59
C ALA A 34 1.68 -4.75 -7.77
N SER A 35 1.76 -4.43 -6.48
CA SER A 35 0.58 -4.38 -5.61
C SER A 35 -0.31 -3.16 -5.88
N ASP A 36 0.26 -2.00 -6.20
CA ASP A 36 -0.50 -0.77 -6.46
C ASP A 36 -1.32 -0.84 -7.76
N ILE A 37 -0.94 -1.70 -8.72
CA ILE A 37 -1.70 -1.94 -9.94
C ILE A 37 -3.02 -2.66 -9.62
N VAL A 38 -3.05 -3.53 -8.61
CA VAL A 38 -4.23 -4.33 -8.25
C VAL A 38 -5.18 -3.53 -7.37
N PRO A 39 -6.41 -3.23 -7.81
CA PRO A 39 -7.36 -2.48 -7.01
C PRO A 39 -7.67 -3.15 -5.67
N GLY A 40 -7.60 -2.37 -4.61
CA GLY A 40 -7.86 -2.87 -3.25
C GLY A 40 -6.62 -3.45 -2.55
N VAL A 41 -5.50 -3.59 -3.27
CA VAL A 41 -4.19 -3.87 -2.67
C VAL A 41 -3.40 -2.57 -2.62
N SER A 42 -2.54 -2.40 -1.63
CA SER A 42 -1.75 -1.18 -1.43
C SER A 42 -0.26 -1.50 -1.38
N GLY A 43 0.54 -0.77 -2.15
CA GLY A 43 2.00 -0.79 -2.06
C GLY A 43 2.50 -0.42 -0.67
N GLY A 44 1.75 0.40 0.08
CA GLY A 44 2.00 0.67 1.49
C GLY A 44 1.98 -0.61 2.35
N THR A 45 1.09 -1.57 2.04
CA THR A 45 1.09 -2.89 2.68
C THR A 45 2.41 -3.63 2.40
N MET A 46 2.88 -3.62 1.14
CA MET A 46 4.16 -4.24 0.77
C MET A 46 5.35 -3.54 1.42
N ALA A 47 5.35 -2.22 1.50
CA ALA A 47 6.37 -1.48 2.23
C ALA A 47 6.44 -1.90 3.71
N PHE A 48 5.29 -2.13 4.31
CA PHE A 48 5.19 -2.57 5.72
C PHE A 48 5.73 -3.99 5.90
N ILE A 49 5.30 -4.93 5.05
CA ILE A 49 5.75 -6.34 5.05
C ILE A 49 7.27 -6.43 4.86
N LEU A 50 7.80 -5.68 3.89
CA LEU A 50 9.20 -5.72 3.52
C LEU A 50 10.09 -4.84 4.41
N GLY A 51 9.51 -4.23 5.46
CA GLY A 51 10.22 -3.53 6.53
C GLY A 51 10.82 -2.18 6.14
N VAL A 52 10.34 -1.56 5.05
CA VAL A 52 10.81 -0.25 4.58
C VAL A 52 9.82 0.90 4.89
N TYR A 53 8.68 0.59 5.49
CA TYR A 53 7.59 1.55 5.69
C TYR A 53 8.01 2.78 6.51
N GLU A 54 8.62 2.58 7.67
CA GLU A 54 9.09 3.70 8.51
C GLU A 54 10.18 4.51 7.82
N THR A 55 11.09 3.84 7.11
CA THR A 55 12.12 4.50 6.31
C THR A 55 11.51 5.35 5.20
N LEU A 56 10.47 4.82 4.51
CA LEU A 56 9.74 5.54 3.48
C LEU A 56 9.05 6.78 4.04
N ILE A 57 8.34 6.65 5.16
CA ILE A 57 7.67 7.80 5.81
C ILE A 57 8.69 8.86 6.22
N ASN A 58 9.82 8.47 6.79
CA ASN A 58 10.87 9.41 7.20
C ASN A 58 11.58 10.04 5.99
N ALA A 59 11.79 9.29 4.91
CA ALA A 59 12.34 9.81 3.66
C ALA A 59 11.42 10.87 3.03
N ILE A 60 10.11 10.63 3.02
CA ILE A 60 9.13 11.62 2.55
C ILE A 60 9.11 12.84 3.47
N LYS A 61 9.12 12.65 4.79
CA LYS A 61 9.16 13.74 5.77
C LYS A 61 10.40 14.62 5.64
N SER A 62 11.51 14.09 5.11
CA SER A 62 12.76 14.86 4.91
C SER A 62 12.63 15.97 3.86
N PHE A 63 11.57 15.93 3.01
CA PHE A 63 11.18 17.06 2.17
C PHE A 63 10.53 18.16 3.02
N ASN A 64 11.34 18.90 3.74
CA ASN A 64 10.95 19.95 4.66
C ASN A 64 11.46 21.32 4.21
N VAL A 65 11.24 22.34 5.04
CA VAL A 65 11.69 23.72 4.76
C VAL A 65 13.21 23.82 4.57
N ASP A 66 13.97 22.98 5.30
CA ASP A 66 15.44 22.96 5.17
C ASP A 66 15.85 22.37 3.82
N ALA A 67 15.18 21.30 3.34
CA ALA A 67 15.39 20.80 1.99
C ALA A 67 15.10 21.86 0.92
N ILE A 68 14.00 22.61 1.06
CA ILE A 68 13.67 23.72 0.15
C ILE A 68 14.76 24.80 0.22
N ARG A 69 15.23 25.18 1.41
CA ARG A 69 16.31 26.17 1.59
C ARG A 69 17.62 25.70 0.93
N LEU A 70 17.98 24.42 1.08
CA LEU A 70 19.15 23.83 0.44
C LEU A 70 19.03 23.87 -1.08
N ALA A 71 17.84 23.55 -1.62
CA ALA A 71 17.57 23.61 -3.05
C ALA A 71 17.69 25.03 -3.61
N ILE A 72 17.06 26.02 -2.97
CA ILE A 72 17.12 27.43 -3.39
C ILE A 72 18.55 27.99 -3.35
N ASN A 73 19.36 27.56 -2.38
CA ASN A 73 20.75 27.94 -2.26
C ASN A 73 21.70 27.12 -3.14
N PHE A 74 21.21 26.29 -4.04
CA PHE A 74 21.98 25.41 -4.93
C PHE A 74 22.97 24.47 -4.19
N LYS A 75 22.72 24.17 -2.92
CA LYS A 75 23.52 23.25 -2.11
C LYS A 75 23.14 21.79 -2.39
N ILE A 76 23.31 21.37 -3.64
CA ILE A 76 22.81 20.09 -4.13
C ILE A 76 23.35 18.90 -3.34
N LYS A 77 24.64 18.92 -2.97
CA LYS A 77 25.24 17.83 -2.20
C LYS A 77 24.61 17.69 -0.81
N GLU A 78 24.45 18.80 -0.09
CA GLU A 78 23.81 18.84 1.22
C GLU A 78 22.33 18.43 1.12
N LEU A 79 21.64 18.83 0.05
CA LEU A 79 20.25 18.42 -0.23
C LEU A 79 20.13 16.90 -0.40
N LEU A 80 21.00 16.30 -1.23
CA LEU A 80 20.99 14.85 -1.50
C LEU A 80 21.34 14.01 -0.27
N GLU A 81 22.13 14.56 0.65
CA GLU A 81 22.45 13.94 1.93
C GLU A 81 21.29 14.12 2.95
N HIS A 82 20.60 15.26 2.89
CA HIS A 82 19.46 15.56 3.77
C HIS A 82 18.21 14.73 3.43
N VAL A 83 17.93 14.60 2.14
CA VAL A 83 16.84 13.77 1.62
C VAL A 83 17.41 12.39 1.31
N SER A 84 16.80 11.32 1.82
CA SER A 84 17.24 9.93 1.56
C SER A 84 17.07 9.56 0.07
N PHE A 85 17.77 10.33 -0.80
CA PHE A 85 17.58 10.33 -2.25
C PHE A 85 17.89 8.97 -2.87
N LYS A 86 18.98 8.32 -2.44
CA LYS A 86 19.38 7.00 -2.95
C LYS A 86 18.31 5.94 -2.66
N PHE A 87 17.74 5.98 -1.45
CA PHE A 87 16.63 5.10 -1.05
C PHE A 87 15.42 5.31 -1.95
N LEU A 88 14.98 6.57 -2.11
CA LEU A 88 13.79 6.91 -2.91
C LEU A 88 13.97 6.57 -4.38
N VAL A 89 15.16 6.81 -4.95
CA VAL A 89 15.44 6.46 -6.34
C VAL A 89 15.44 4.94 -6.55
N ALA A 90 16.11 4.18 -5.68
CA ALA A 90 16.15 2.72 -5.83
C ALA A 90 14.75 2.11 -5.69
N LEU A 91 13.97 2.57 -4.71
CA LEU A 91 12.59 2.13 -4.48
C LEU A 91 11.68 2.53 -5.64
N GLY A 92 11.76 3.81 -6.06
CA GLY A 92 10.95 4.37 -7.15
C GLY A 92 11.24 3.73 -8.50
N LEU A 93 12.50 3.43 -8.81
CA LEU A 93 12.85 2.69 -10.03
C LEU A 93 12.24 1.29 -10.04
N GLY A 94 12.27 0.58 -8.90
CA GLY A 94 11.60 -0.72 -8.77
C GLY A 94 10.10 -0.61 -9.02
N LEU A 95 9.43 0.36 -8.36
CA LEU A 95 8.00 0.62 -8.50
C LEU A 95 7.62 0.94 -9.96
N LEU A 96 8.31 1.86 -10.60
CA LEU A 96 8.06 2.23 -12.00
C LEU A 96 8.31 1.05 -12.94
N THR A 97 9.35 0.25 -12.69
CA THR A 97 9.63 -0.95 -13.48
C THR A 97 8.48 -1.95 -13.38
N ALA A 98 7.93 -2.17 -12.19
CA ALA A 98 6.76 -3.04 -12.01
C ALA A 98 5.56 -2.53 -12.80
N VAL A 99 5.27 -1.22 -12.71
CA VAL A 99 4.15 -0.62 -13.46
C VAL A 99 4.33 -0.81 -14.96
N VAL A 100 5.51 -0.51 -15.50
CA VAL A 100 5.76 -0.62 -16.94
C VAL A 100 5.69 -2.07 -17.43
N LEU A 101 6.21 -3.03 -16.65
CA LEU A 101 6.27 -4.43 -17.07
C LEU A 101 5.00 -5.22 -16.80
N LEU A 102 4.28 -4.90 -15.71
CA LEU A 102 3.19 -5.74 -15.23
C LEU A 102 1.80 -5.13 -15.47
N ALA A 103 1.67 -3.83 -15.77
CA ALA A 103 0.36 -3.21 -15.89
C ALA A 103 -0.53 -3.89 -16.93
N GLY A 104 -0.02 -4.17 -18.14
CA GLY A 104 -0.77 -4.89 -19.16
C GLY A 104 -1.16 -6.29 -18.71
N PHE A 105 -0.17 -7.08 -18.26
CA PHE A 105 -0.42 -8.45 -17.81
C PHE A 105 -1.44 -8.52 -16.65
N LEU A 106 -1.35 -7.62 -15.68
CA LEU A 106 -2.27 -7.60 -14.54
C LEU A 106 -3.66 -7.09 -14.95
N SER A 107 -3.74 -6.13 -15.90
CA SER A 107 -5.01 -5.69 -16.47
C SER A 107 -5.73 -6.83 -17.16
N ASP A 108 -5.05 -7.52 -18.10
CA ASP A 108 -5.62 -8.66 -18.81
C ASP A 108 -6.05 -9.78 -17.85
N THR A 109 -5.24 -10.03 -16.80
CA THR A 109 -5.58 -11.01 -15.76
C THR A 109 -6.81 -10.62 -14.96
N MET A 110 -7.04 -9.33 -14.75
CA MET A 110 -8.21 -8.84 -14.02
C MET A 110 -9.49 -8.81 -14.85
N GLU A 111 -9.39 -8.73 -16.17
CA GLU A 111 -10.52 -8.85 -17.09
C GLU A 111 -11.02 -10.30 -17.22
N ASP A 112 -10.10 -11.28 -17.08
CA ASP A 112 -10.48 -12.69 -17.01
C ASP A 112 -11.09 -13.04 -15.63
N PRO A 113 -12.34 -13.55 -15.56
CA PRO A 113 -12.98 -13.89 -14.30
C PRO A 113 -12.21 -14.88 -13.43
N HIS A 114 -11.57 -15.89 -14.05
CA HIS A 114 -10.73 -16.86 -13.33
C HIS A 114 -9.40 -16.23 -12.87
N GLY A 115 -8.76 -15.47 -13.74
CA GLY A 115 -7.53 -14.75 -13.43
C GLY A 115 -7.72 -13.78 -12.26
N LYS A 116 -8.84 -13.06 -12.24
CA LYS A 116 -9.22 -12.15 -11.15
C LYS A 116 -9.30 -12.90 -9.81
N ILE A 117 -9.99 -14.05 -9.76
CA ILE A 117 -10.10 -14.87 -8.54
C ILE A 117 -8.71 -15.31 -8.06
N PHE A 118 -7.85 -15.78 -8.97
CA PHE A 118 -6.52 -16.26 -8.63
C PHE A 118 -5.61 -15.13 -8.11
N LEU A 119 -5.66 -13.97 -8.75
CA LEU A 119 -4.91 -12.79 -8.35
C LEU A 119 -5.34 -12.31 -6.96
N PHE A 120 -6.64 -12.16 -6.74
CA PHE A 120 -7.16 -11.75 -5.44
C PHE A 120 -6.90 -12.80 -4.34
N ALA A 121 -6.97 -14.09 -4.64
CA ALA A 121 -6.64 -15.15 -3.69
C ALA A 121 -5.18 -15.07 -3.24
N PHE A 122 -4.25 -14.87 -4.16
CA PHE A 122 -2.83 -14.67 -3.85
C PHE A 122 -2.61 -13.45 -2.94
N PHE A 123 -3.18 -12.28 -3.30
CA PHE A 123 -3.05 -11.07 -2.49
C PHE A 123 -3.78 -11.16 -1.16
N PHE A 124 -4.92 -11.84 -1.10
CA PHE A 124 -5.61 -12.11 0.17
C PHE A 124 -4.70 -12.89 1.13
N GLY A 125 -4.03 -13.92 0.64
CA GLY A 125 -3.05 -14.67 1.41
C GLY A 125 -1.89 -13.81 1.90
N LEU A 126 -1.34 -12.95 1.02
CA LEU A 126 -0.29 -11.98 1.35
C LEU A 126 -0.72 -11.06 2.50
N VAL A 127 -1.89 -10.42 2.39
CA VAL A 127 -2.38 -9.47 3.38
C VAL A 127 -2.73 -10.18 4.70
N LEU A 128 -3.33 -11.37 4.63
CA LEU A 128 -3.63 -12.16 5.82
C LEU A 128 -2.37 -12.52 6.60
N ALA A 129 -1.32 -12.98 5.93
CA ALA A 129 -0.02 -13.23 6.56
C ALA A 129 0.57 -11.94 7.18
N SER A 130 0.41 -10.80 6.51
CA SER A 130 0.90 -9.51 6.98
C SER A 130 0.23 -9.07 8.27
N ILE A 131 -1.09 -9.26 8.38
CA ILE A 131 -1.85 -8.99 9.61
C ILE A 131 -1.28 -9.79 10.77
N ILE A 132 -0.96 -11.06 10.54
CA ILE A 132 -0.41 -11.95 11.57
C ILE A 132 1.02 -11.56 11.93
N THR A 133 1.90 -11.38 10.95
CA THR A 133 3.33 -11.11 11.18
C THR A 133 3.57 -9.74 11.79
N VAL A 134 2.85 -8.73 11.31
CA VAL A 134 2.95 -7.37 11.84
C VAL A 134 2.23 -7.26 13.18
N GLY A 135 1.03 -7.85 13.29
CA GLY A 135 0.27 -7.90 14.52
C GLY A 135 1.00 -8.59 15.67
N ALA A 136 1.82 -9.60 15.37
CA ALA A 136 2.67 -10.27 16.36
C ALA A 136 3.75 -9.35 16.97
N LYS A 137 4.11 -8.25 16.28
CA LYS A 137 5.10 -7.28 16.76
C LYS A 137 4.50 -6.22 17.68
N VAL A 138 3.16 -6.10 17.72
CA VAL A 138 2.43 -5.15 18.57
C VAL A 138 2.39 -5.66 20.01
N LYS A 139 2.60 -4.77 20.96
CA LYS A 139 2.34 -5.04 22.39
C LYS A 139 0.86 -4.90 22.65
N TRP A 140 0.15 -6.02 22.63
CA TRP A 140 -1.30 -6.03 22.79
C TRP A 140 -1.73 -5.63 24.20
N SER A 141 -2.67 -4.72 24.26
CA SER A 141 -3.38 -4.22 25.43
C SER A 141 -4.84 -3.91 25.04
N ILE A 142 -5.69 -3.58 25.98
CA ILE A 142 -7.07 -3.16 25.67
C ILE A 142 -7.07 -1.96 24.71
N ILE A 143 -6.16 -1.00 24.90
CA ILE A 143 -6.06 0.21 24.06
C ILE A 143 -5.67 -0.16 22.63
N THR A 144 -4.63 -0.99 22.45
CA THR A 144 -4.19 -1.40 21.11
C THR A 144 -5.21 -2.31 20.43
N ALA A 145 -5.91 -3.17 21.16
CA ALA A 145 -7.01 -3.98 20.63
C ALA A 145 -8.18 -3.11 20.15
N LEU A 146 -8.58 -2.10 20.92
CA LEU A 146 -9.58 -1.13 20.49
C LEU A 146 -9.12 -0.33 19.27
N SER A 147 -7.85 0.08 19.23
CA SER A 147 -7.26 0.79 18.09
C SER A 147 -7.28 -0.08 16.81
N PHE A 148 -6.96 -1.36 16.93
CA PHE A 148 -7.09 -2.33 15.83
C PHE A 148 -8.55 -2.42 15.33
N VAL A 149 -9.51 -2.57 16.24
CA VAL A 149 -10.94 -2.66 15.87
C VAL A 149 -11.41 -1.37 15.19
N ILE A 150 -11.02 -0.20 15.70
CA ILE A 150 -11.34 1.09 15.08
C ILE A 150 -10.76 1.14 13.66
N GLY A 151 -9.49 0.79 13.48
CA GLY A 151 -8.86 0.73 12.17
C GLY A 151 -9.59 -0.21 11.22
N ALA A 152 -9.94 -1.42 11.68
CA ALA A 152 -10.66 -2.41 10.88
C ALA A 152 -12.05 -1.93 10.46
N VAL A 153 -12.81 -1.33 11.37
CA VAL A 153 -14.14 -0.79 11.07
C VAL A 153 -14.05 0.38 10.10
N VAL A 154 -13.11 1.31 10.30
CA VAL A 154 -12.92 2.45 9.40
C VAL A 154 -12.58 1.97 7.99
N ALA A 155 -11.62 1.05 7.84
CA ALA A 155 -11.26 0.51 6.54
C ALA A 155 -12.42 -0.26 5.90
N PHE A 156 -13.13 -1.09 6.68
CA PHE A 156 -14.31 -1.81 6.20
C PHE A 156 -15.39 -0.87 5.69
N VAL A 157 -15.68 0.22 6.40
CA VAL A 157 -16.66 1.22 5.96
C VAL A 157 -16.18 1.87 4.66
N ILE A 158 -14.92 2.32 4.60
CA ILE A 158 -14.36 2.97 3.40
C ILE A 158 -14.48 2.06 2.18
N VAL A 159 -14.08 0.79 2.28
CA VAL A 159 -14.06 -0.12 1.12
C VAL A 159 -15.45 -0.56 0.65
N ASN A 160 -16.48 -0.29 1.44
CA ASN A 160 -17.89 -0.54 1.09
C ASN A 160 -18.65 0.72 0.68
N VAL A 161 -18.00 1.89 0.64
CA VAL A 161 -18.65 3.10 0.09
C VAL A 161 -18.86 2.93 -1.41
N VAL A 162 -20.09 3.14 -1.85
CA VAL A 162 -20.42 3.13 -3.26
C VAL A 162 -19.94 4.43 -3.91
N PRO A 163 -19.23 4.36 -5.04
CA PRO A 163 -18.80 5.54 -5.77
C PRO A 163 -19.98 6.42 -6.16
N THR A 164 -19.80 7.73 -6.06
CA THR A 164 -20.80 8.71 -6.48
C THR A 164 -20.19 9.64 -7.52
N GLU A 165 -21.00 10.19 -8.40
CA GLU A 165 -20.57 11.28 -9.27
C GLU A 165 -20.22 12.50 -8.42
N GLY A 166 -19.07 13.11 -8.69
CA GLY A 166 -18.55 14.27 -7.97
C GLY A 166 -18.41 15.50 -8.87
N GLU A 167 -18.52 16.68 -8.29
CA GLU A 167 -18.14 17.90 -9.00
C GLU A 167 -16.63 17.97 -9.20
N HIS A 168 -16.17 18.51 -10.34
CA HIS A 168 -14.75 18.59 -10.70
C HIS A 168 -14.18 20.00 -10.51
N THR A 169 -14.54 20.65 -9.39
CA THR A 169 -13.98 21.97 -9.07
C THR A 169 -12.49 21.86 -8.66
N PRO A 170 -11.70 22.93 -8.90
CA PRO A 170 -10.28 22.88 -8.51
C PRO A 170 -10.04 22.56 -7.04
N LEU A 171 -10.91 23.03 -6.14
CA LEU A 171 -10.82 22.74 -4.71
C LEU A 171 -11.05 21.25 -4.41
N ILE A 172 -12.08 20.67 -5.04
CA ILE A 172 -12.40 19.24 -4.87
C ILE A 172 -11.26 18.38 -5.43
N LEU A 173 -10.77 18.71 -6.62
CA LEU A 173 -9.61 18.02 -7.22
C LEU A 173 -8.36 18.08 -6.33
N PHE A 174 -8.06 19.24 -5.76
CA PHE A 174 -6.94 19.41 -4.84
C PHE A 174 -7.11 18.55 -3.57
N VAL A 175 -8.28 18.60 -2.93
CA VAL A 175 -8.59 17.80 -1.73
C VAL A 175 -8.58 16.31 -2.06
N SER A 176 -9.09 15.93 -3.23
CA SER A 176 -9.07 14.53 -3.70
C SER A 176 -7.66 14.01 -3.87
N GLY A 177 -6.75 14.81 -4.43
CA GLY A 177 -5.32 14.48 -4.50
C GLY A 177 -4.69 14.29 -3.12
N MET A 178 -5.01 15.18 -2.16
CA MET A 178 -4.54 15.03 -0.77
C MET A 178 -5.01 13.73 -0.13
N ILE A 179 -6.27 13.41 -0.26
CA ILE A 179 -6.88 12.20 0.34
C ILE A 179 -6.34 10.94 -0.34
N ALA A 180 -6.28 10.93 -1.67
CA ALA A 180 -5.81 9.78 -2.43
C ALA A 180 -4.37 9.38 -2.07
N ILE A 181 -3.44 10.34 -2.04
CA ILE A 181 -2.04 10.05 -1.68
C ILE A 181 -1.89 9.64 -0.21
N THR A 182 -2.70 10.23 0.67
CA THR A 182 -2.73 9.85 2.09
C THR A 182 -3.19 8.41 2.26
N ALA A 183 -4.25 8.02 1.56
CA ALA A 183 -4.76 6.65 1.55
C ALA A 183 -3.76 5.65 0.96
N MET A 184 -3.04 6.02 -0.09
CA MET A 184 -2.02 5.17 -0.72
C MET A 184 -0.87 4.82 0.24
N ILE A 185 -0.53 5.72 1.16
CA ILE A 185 0.47 5.46 2.20
C ILE A 185 -0.08 4.46 3.23
N LEU A 186 -1.38 4.53 3.58
CA LEU A 186 -1.97 3.65 4.57
C LEU A 186 -2.04 2.21 4.04
N PRO A 187 -1.54 1.21 4.80
CA PRO A 187 -1.67 -0.18 4.39
C PRO A 187 -3.15 -0.58 4.26
N GLY A 188 -3.49 -1.26 3.17
CA GLY A 188 -4.82 -1.79 2.94
C GLY A 188 -5.80 -0.85 2.23
N ILE A 189 -5.43 0.40 1.95
CA ILE A 189 -6.28 1.34 1.20
C ILE A 189 -5.54 1.79 -0.06
N SER A 190 -6.24 1.78 -1.20
CA SER A 190 -5.70 2.22 -2.49
C SER A 190 -6.07 3.68 -2.76
N GLY A 191 -5.10 4.49 -3.20
CA GLY A 191 -5.35 5.88 -3.57
C GLY A 191 -6.28 6.03 -4.77
N SER A 192 -6.16 5.17 -5.78
CA SER A 192 -7.06 5.15 -6.94
C SER A 192 -8.50 4.82 -6.54
N PHE A 193 -8.69 3.91 -5.59
CA PHE A 193 -10.00 3.62 -5.03
C PHE A 193 -10.61 4.82 -4.29
N MET A 194 -9.80 5.60 -3.57
CA MET A 194 -10.27 6.84 -2.96
C MET A 194 -10.73 7.87 -4.00
N LEU A 195 -9.99 8.03 -5.11
CA LEU A 195 -10.43 8.88 -6.21
C LEU A 195 -11.72 8.38 -6.84
N LEU A 196 -11.89 7.06 -6.95
CA LEU A 196 -13.11 6.44 -7.46
C LEU A 196 -14.31 6.75 -6.57
N ILE A 197 -14.21 6.54 -5.25
CA ILE A 197 -15.29 6.85 -4.29
C ILE A 197 -15.69 8.33 -4.37
N MET A 198 -14.71 9.22 -4.58
CA MET A 198 -14.94 10.66 -4.66
C MET A 198 -15.42 11.12 -6.05
N GLY A 199 -15.66 10.20 -6.98
CA GLY A 199 -16.09 10.50 -8.35
C GLY A 199 -15.09 11.24 -9.20
N GLN A 200 -13.78 11.18 -8.84
CA GLN A 200 -12.75 11.92 -9.53
C GLN A 200 -11.89 11.05 -10.45
N TYR A 201 -11.95 9.74 -10.31
CA TYR A 201 -11.03 8.81 -11.00
C TYR A 201 -11.12 8.92 -12.51
N ASP A 202 -12.32 8.80 -13.07
CA ASP A 202 -12.52 8.82 -14.52
C ASP A 202 -12.24 10.19 -15.14
N TYR A 203 -12.56 11.27 -14.42
CA TYR A 203 -12.24 12.63 -14.84
C TYR A 203 -10.71 12.86 -14.92
N ILE A 204 -9.97 12.42 -13.90
CA ILE A 204 -8.51 12.55 -13.89
C ILE A 204 -7.88 11.67 -14.97
N LEU A 205 -8.36 10.44 -15.16
CA LEU A 205 -7.86 9.53 -16.19
C LEU A 205 -8.07 10.12 -17.61
N THR A 206 -9.23 10.72 -17.85
CA THR A 206 -9.54 11.43 -19.10
C THR A 206 -8.60 12.62 -19.28
N SER A 207 -8.44 13.45 -18.23
CA SER A 207 -7.55 14.60 -18.29
C SER A 207 -6.10 14.19 -18.63
N VAL A 208 -5.63 13.03 -18.13
CA VAL A 208 -4.31 12.48 -18.49
C VAL A 208 -4.27 12.06 -19.97
N SER A 209 -5.31 11.38 -20.45
CA SER A 209 -5.38 10.90 -21.84
C SER A 209 -5.44 12.06 -22.84
N GLU A 210 -6.20 13.09 -22.52
CA GLU A 210 -6.38 14.30 -23.32
C GLU A 210 -5.27 15.34 -23.12
N ARG A 211 -4.36 15.09 -22.16
CA ARG A 211 -3.28 16.00 -21.77
C ARG A 211 -3.80 17.35 -21.24
N ASP A 212 -4.95 17.32 -20.58
CA ASP A 212 -5.51 18.50 -19.92
C ASP A 212 -4.74 18.76 -18.61
N LEU A 213 -3.81 19.72 -18.66
CA LEU A 213 -2.86 19.98 -17.58
C LEU A 213 -3.49 20.57 -16.30
N PRO A 214 -4.44 21.51 -16.33
CA PRO A 214 -5.02 22.11 -15.13
C PRO A 214 -5.53 21.11 -14.08
N PRO A 215 -6.38 20.12 -14.41
CA PRO A 215 -6.79 19.10 -13.43
C PRO A 215 -5.65 18.27 -12.90
N ILE A 216 -4.73 17.84 -13.80
CA ILE A 216 -3.55 17.02 -13.43
C ILE A 216 -2.67 17.75 -12.42
N ILE A 217 -2.37 19.03 -12.71
CA ILE A 217 -1.55 19.87 -11.82
C ILE A 217 -2.26 20.08 -10.48
N THR A 218 -3.58 20.32 -10.50
CA THR A 218 -4.34 20.58 -9.28
C THR A 218 -4.34 19.37 -8.34
N VAL A 219 -4.62 18.18 -8.89
CA VAL A 219 -4.55 16.91 -8.13
C VAL A 219 -3.12 16.64 -7.67
N GLY A 220 -2.13 16.86 -8.53
CA GLY A 220 -0.71 16.68 -8.20
C GLY A 220 -0.25 17.59 -7.06
N LEU A 221 -0.66 18.86 -7.06
CA LEU A 221 -0.38 19.78 -5.95
C LEU A 221 -1.06 19.33 -4.65
N GLY A 222 -2.32 18.88 -4.74
CA GLY A 222 -3.01 18.26 -3.62
C GLY A 222 -2.24 17.06 -3.05
N ALA A 223 -1.79 16.16 -3.93
CA ALA A 223 -1.01 15.00 -3.54
C ALA A 223 0.33 15.40 -2.86
N VAL A 224 1.05 16.38 -3.38
CA VAL A 224 2.29 16.87 -2.75
C VAL A 224 2.02 17.43 -1.36
N VAL A 225 0.99 18.23 -1.18
CA VAL A 225 0.62 18.78 0.13
C VAL A 225 0.17 17.66 1.07
N GLY A 226 -0.68 16.76 0.60
CA GLY A 226 -1.19 15.63 1.37
C GLY A 226 -0.07 14.73 1.90
N ILE A 227 0.87 14.34 1.03
CA ILE A 227 1.97 13.45 1.42
C ILE A 227 2.91 14.11 2.45
N ILE A 228 3.21 15.40 2.28
CA ILE A 228 4.07 16.16 3.21
C ILE A 228 3.40 16.29 4.58
N LEU A 229 2.12 16.64 4.62
CA LEU A 229 1.39 16.80 5.89
C LEU A 229 1.22 15.45 6.59
N PHE A 230 0.72 14.46 5.86
CA PHE A 230 0.41 13.15 6.43
C PHE A 230 1.67 12.39 6.89
N SER A 231 2.76 12.46 6.15
CA SER A 231 4.03 11.81 6.57
C SER A 231 4.55 12.37 7.90
N ARG A 232 4.35 13.68 8.16
CA ARG A 232 4.73 14.28 9.45
C ARG A 232 3.86 13.78 10.60
N VAL A 233 2.53 13.74 10.39
CA VAL A 233 1.59 13.21 11.37
C VAL A 233 1.90 11.74 11.65
N LEU A 234 2.03 10.93 10.62
CA LEU A 234 2.29 9.51 10.76
C LEU A 234 3.65 9.21 11.41
N SER A 235 4.71 9.94 11.00
CA SER A 235 6.03 9.84 11.64
C SER A 235 5.98 10.20 13.12
N TYR A 236 5.23 11.25 13.50
CA TYR A 236 5.02 11.61 14.90
C TYR A 236 4.29 10.50 15.67
N LEU A 237 3.21 9.96 15.10
CA LEU A 237 2.43 8.89 15.72
C LEU A 237 3.26 7.62 15.90
N LEU A 238 4.04 7.21 14.90
CA LEU A 238 4.95 6.07 14.98
C LEU A 238 6.06 6.28 16.02
N ALA A 239 6.59 7.50 16.13
CA ALA A 239 7.63 7.81 17.12
C ALA A 239 7.10 7.85 18.57
N ARG A 240 5.86 8.32 18.78
CA ARG A 240 5.30 8.57 20.12
C ARG A 240 4.36 7.47 20.59
N PHE A 241 3.58 6.88 19.69
CA PHE A 241 2.50 5.94 19.96
C PHE A 241 2.60 4.71 19.06
N TYR A 242 3.79 4.10 19.00
CA TYR A 242 4.13 3.03 18.04
C TYR A 242 3.09 1.90 18.02
N ASP A 243 2.87 1.24 19.18
CA ASP A 243 1.99 0.07 19.23
C ASP A 243 0.52 0.41 18.88
N ILE A 244 0.04 1.59 19.28
CA ILE A 244 -1.30 2.08 18.93
C ILE A 244 -1.40 2.32 17.43
N THR A 245 -0.43 3.03 16.86
CA THR A 245 -0.40 3.36 15.43
C THR A 245 -0.33 2.10 14.58
N VAL A 246 0.60 1.18 14.91
CA VAL A 246 0.72 -0.08 14.19
C VAL A 246 -0.54 -0.94 14.34
N ALA A 247 -1.19 -0.96 15.50
CA ALA A 247 -2.46 -1.66 15.69
C ALA A 247 -3.57 -1.10 14.77
N VAL A 248 -3.68 0.23 14.62
CA VAL A 248 -4.61 0.87 13.67
C VAL A 248 -4.27 0.45 12.23
N LEU A 249 -3.00 0.48 11.83
CA LEU A 249 -2.57 0.10 10.48
C LEU A 249 -2.84 -1.38 10.18
N VAL A 250 -2.60 -2.28 11.14
CA VAL A 250 -2.97 -3.70 11.03
C VAL A 250 -4.49 -3.86 10.95
N GLY A 251 -5.24 -3.03 11.69
CA GLY A 251 -6.68 -2.95 11.59
C GLY A 251 -7.14 -2.55 10.18
N PHE A 252 -6.52 -1.53 9.58
CA PHE A 252 -6.80 -1.15 8.18
C PHE A 252 -6.60 -2.31 7.22
N MET A 253 -5.50 -3.05 7.33
CA MET A 253 -5.28 -4.26 6.52
C MET A 253 -6.39 -5.31 6.75
N ALA A 254 -6.82 -5.52 8.00
CA ALA A 254 -7.87 -6.48 8.31
C ALA A 254 -9.23 -6.07 7.72
N GLY A 255 -9.62 -4.79 7.84
CA GLY A 255 -10.86 -4.27 7.28
C GLY A 255 -10.87 -4.29 5.75
N SER A 256 -9.72 -4.07 5.12
CA SER A 256 -9.59 -4.09 3.65
C SER A 256 -9.63 -5.50 3.04
N LEU A 257 -9.44 -6.57 3.83
CA LEU A 257 -9.59 -7.96 3.34
C LEU A 257 -10.95 -8.19 2.69
N TRP A 258 -11.99 -7.49 3.13
CA TRP A 258 -13.31 -7.56 2.52
C TRP A 258 -13.28 -7.17 1.04
N LYS A 259 -12.50 -6.15 0.68
CA LYS A 259 -12.39 -5.67 -0.71
C LYS A 259 -11.56 -6.60 -1.60
N ILE A 260 -10.59 -7.31 -1.06
CA ILE A 260 -9.74 -8.24 -1.83
C ILE A 260 -10.17 -9.70 -1.68
N TYR A 261 -11.37 -9.94 -1.12
CA TYR A 261 -11.94 -11.29 -1.08
C TYR A 261 -12.11 -11.85 -2.50
N PRO A 262 -11.66 -13.07 -2.80
CA PRO A 262 -11.53 -13.54 -4.18
C PRO A 262 -12.86 -13.78 -4.90
N TRP A 263 -13.85 -14.29 -4.19
CA TRP A 263 -15.13 -14.70 -4.80
C TRP A 263 -16.17 -13.60 -4.66
N LYS A 264 -16.49 -12.99 -5.81
CA LYS A 264 -17.39 -11.86 -5.89
C LYS A 264 -18.33 -11.98 -7.05
N GLU A 265 -19.52 -11.43 -6.88
CA GLU A 265 -20.52 -11.26 -7.91
C GLU A 265 -20.80 -9.77 -8.11
N CYS A 266 -21.00 -9.39 -9.34
CA CYS A 266 -21.37 -8.02 -9.69
C CYS A 266 -22.86 -7.81 -9.48
N LEU A 267 -23.23 -6.85 -8.64
CA LEU A 267 -24.64 -6.49 -8.39
C LEU A 267 -25.13 -5.38 -9.27
N ALA A 268 -24.26 -4.47 -9.69
CA ALA A 268 -24.59 -3.35 -10.56
C ALA A 268 -23.42 -3.09 -11.48
N ASP A 269 -23.70 -3.09 -12.77
CA ASP A 269 -22.76 -2.80 -13.83
C ASP A 269 -23.13 -1.50 -14.53
N ASP A 270 -22.16 -0.84 -15.11
CA ASP A 270 -22.30 0.29 -15.99
C ASP A 270 -21.32 0.14 -17.16
N LEU A 271 -21.59 0.85 -18.24
CA LEU A 271 -20.66 0.90 -19.36
C LEU A 271 -19.65 2.02 -19.10
N ASP A 272 -18.38 1.68 -19.20
CA ASP A 272 -17.35 2.70 -19.20
C ASP A 272 -17.39 3.53 -20.50
N ARG A 273 -16.53 4.53 -20.62
CA ARG A 273 -16.47 5.42 -21.80
C ARG A 273 -16.07 4.73 -23.09
N HIS A 274 -15.49 3.54 -22.99
CA HIS A 274 -15.11 2.70 -24.14
C HIS A 274 -16.20 1.69 -24.50
N GLY A 275 -17.27 1.63 -23.70
CA GLY A 275 -18.38 0.69 -23.88
C GLY A 275 -18.13 -0.67 -23.23
N ASP A 276 -17.12 -0.79 -22.38
CA ASP A 276 -16.80 -2.00 -21.65
C ASP A 276 -17.58 -2.07 -20.32
N PHE A 277 -17.99 -3.27 -19.94
CA PHE A 277 -18.72 -3.49 -18.68
C PHE A 277 -17.83 -3.24 -17.47
N ARG A 278 -18.23 -2.32 -16.62
CA ARG A 278 -17.58 -2.03 -15.34
C ARG A 278 -18.52 -2.34 -14.19
N CYS A 279 -18.07 -3.17 -13.28
CA CYS A 279 -18.84 -3.45 -12.06
C CYS A 279 -18.69 -2.29 -11.06
N LEU A 280 -19.80 -1.62 -10.75
CA LEU A 280 -19.86 -0.53 -9.76
C LEU A 280 -20.02 -1.04 -8.34
N ALA A 281 -20.78 -2.13 -8.16
CA ALA A 281 -21.03 -2.73 -6.85
C ALA A 281 -20.77 -4.25 -6.89
N GLU A 282 -19.89 -4.71 -6.04
CA GLU A 282 -19.54 -6.12 -5.91
C GLU A 282 -20.04 -6.66 -4.57
N GLN A 283 -20.54 -7.89 -4.56
CA GLN A 283 -20.90 -8.62 -3.35
C GLN A 283 -20.00 -9.86 -3.20
N ASN A 284 -19.50 -10.09 -2.00
CA ASN A 284 -18.77 -11.30 -1.69
C ASN A 284 -19.75 -12.48 -1.59
N ILE A 285 -19.44 -13.54 -2.32
CA ILE A 285 -20.24 -14.79 -2.38
C ILE A 285 -19.45 -15.97 -1.84
N LEU A 286 -20.14 -17.02 -1.44
CA LEU A 286 -19.46 -18.27 -1.08
C LEU A 286 -18.99 -18.97 -2.36
N PRO A 287 -17.74 -19.49 -2.39
CA PRO A 287 -17.24 -20.20 -3.55
C PRO A 287 -17.91 -21.56 -3.75
N ASP A 288 -18.13 -21.92 -5.00
CA ASP A 288 -18.51 -23.29 -5.36
C ASP A 288 -17.29 -24.21 -5.29
N ALA A 289 -17.52 -25.47 -4.90
CA ALA A 289 -16.46 -26.48 -4.88
C ALA A 289 -16.08 -26.90 -6.32
N SER A 290 -15.10 -26.22 -6.87
CA SER A 290 -14.61 -26.38 -8.24
C SER A 290 -13.09 -26.54 -8.29
N THR A 291 -12.54 -26.81 -9.47
CA THR A 291 -11.09 -26.79 -9.68
C THR A 291 -10.50 -25.41 -9.41
N ASP A 292 -11.22 -24.36 -9.77
CA ASP A 292 -10.80 -22.97 -9.53
C ASP A 292 -10.73 -22.66 -8.05
N PHE A 293 -11.65 -23.19 -7.25
CA PHE A 293 -11.59 -23.08 -5.79
C PHE A 293 -10.30 -23.69 -5.25
N ALA A 294 -9.94 -24.89 -5.68
CA ALA A 294 -8.72 -25.55 -5.24
C ALA A 294 -7.46 -24.78 -5.63
N LEU A 295 -7.40 -24.26 -6.86
CA LEU A 295 -6.29 -23.42 -7.34
C LEU A 295 -6.20 -22.09 -6.58
N ALA A 296 -7.33 -21.44 -6.35
CA ALA A 296 -7.38 -20.19 -5.57
C ALA A 296 -6.88 -20.39 -4.14
N ILE A 297 -7.30 -21.47 -3.48
CA ILE A 297 -6.79 -21.83 -2.13
C ILE A 297 -5.30 -22.13 -2.17
N GLY A 298 -4.80 -22.81 -3.22
CA GLY A 298 -3.37 -23.04 -3.43
C GLY A 298 -2.59 -21.71 -3.52
N LEU A 299 -3.08 -20.77 -4.33
CA LEU A 299 -2.46 -19.43 -4.48
C LEU A 299 -2.53 -18.59 -3.20
N LEU A 300 -3.65 -18.65 -2.47
CA LEU A 300 -3.77 -18.01 -1.15
C LEU A 300 -2.71 -18.54 -0.19
N ILE A 301 -2.54 -19.86 -0.12
CA ILE A 301 -1.50 -20.49 0.72
C ILE A 301 -0.10 -20.06 0.26
N ILE A 302 0.16 -19.99 -1.04
CA ILE A 302 1.45 -19.52 -1.59
C ILE A 302 1.71 -18.08 -1.16
N GLY A 303 0.74 -17.17 -1.33
CA GLY A 303 0.85 -15.78 -0.89
C GLY A 303 1.10 -15.68 0.62
N PHE A 304 0.37 -16.45 1.40
CA PHE A 304 0.53 -16.51 2.86
C PHE A 304 1.92 -17.00 3.26
N LEU A 305 2.41 -18.08 2.66
CA LEU A 305 3.72 -18.64 2.97
C LEU A 305 4.85 -17.72 2.50
N LEU A 306 4.69 -17.03 1.37
CA LEU A 306 5.68 -16.10 0.84
C LEU A 306 5.99 -14.98 1.84
N VAL A 307 4.97 -14.32 2.41
CA VAL A 307 5.17 -13.26 3.41
C VAL A 307 5.83 -13.81 4.67
N ASN A 308 5.34 -14.93 5.18
CA ASN A 308 5.93 -15.54 6.36
C ASN A 308 7.40 -15.92 6.15
N PHE A 309 7.74 -16.42 4.94
CA PHE A 309 9.12 -16.73 4.56
C PHE A 309 9.99 -15.47 4.49
N LEU A 310 9.50 -14.41 3.84
CA LEU A 310 10.21 -13.12 3.74
C LEU A 310 10.44 -12.49 5.13
N ASP A 311 9.41 -12.49 5.98
CA ASP A 311 9.55 -12.01 7.35
C ASP A 311 10.53 -12.87 8.16
N HIS A 312 10.52 -14.20 7.98
CA HIS A 312 11.48 -15.08 8.63
C HIS A 312 12.94 -14.81 8.20
N LEU A 313 13.16 -14.56 6.90
CA LEU A 313 14.49 -14.19 6.40
C LEU A 313 14.99 -12.87 6.97
N GLN A 314 14.10 -11.95 7.32
CA GLN A 314 14.46 -10.64 7.87
C GLN A 314 14.62 -10.66 9.39
N SER A 315 13.70 -11.31 10.11
CA SER A 315 13.62 -11.24 11.57
C SER A 315 14.19 -12.45 12.30
N ASN A 316 14.28 -13.61 11.64
CA ASN A 316 14.49 -14.94 12.25
C ASN A 316 13.50 -15.27 13.38
N GLU A 317 12.46 -14.46 13.58
CA GLU A 317 11.50 -14.57 14.69
C GLU A 317 10.04 -14.70 14.19
N ASN A 318 9.84 -15.11 12.92
CA ASN A 318 8.50 -15.23 12.35
C ASN A 318 7.63 -16.19 13.17
N PRO A 319 6.40 -15.80 13.57
CA PRO A 319 5.54 -16.59 14.44
C PRO A 319 5.14 -17.95 13.86
N VAL A 320 5.04 -18.08 12.52
CA VAL A 320 4.66 -19.33 11.83
C VAL A 320 5.85 -20.28 11.72
N PHE A 321 7.03 -19.79 11.36
CA PHE A 321 8.23 -20.61 11.15
C PHE A 321 9.11 -20.80 12.39
N ARG A 322 8.90 -20.03 13.45
CA ARG A 322 9.66 -20.13 14.69
C ARG A 322 9.72 -21.54 15.28
N HIS A 323 8.66 -22.33 15.11
CA HIS A 323 8.57 -23.71 15.63
C HIS A 323 9.16 -24.75 14.67
N ILE A 324 9.23 -24.44 13.38
CA ILE A 324 9.66 -25.37 12.31
C ILE A 324 11.18 -25.23 12.09
N TRP A 325 11.72 -24.02 12.17
CA TRP A 325 13.10 -23.72 11.85
C TRP A 325 13.84 -23.11 13.06
N LYS A 326 14.03 -23.88 14.12
CA LYS A 326 15.06 -23.53 15.12
C LYS A 326 16.41 -23.80 14.47
N ARG A 327 17.09 -22.77 14.03
CA ARG A 327 18.53 -22.84 13.76
C ARG A 327 19.22 -23.10 15.12
N ASN A 328 19.77 -24.31 15.28
CA ASN A 328 20.72 -24.62 16.36
C ASN A 328 21.97 -23.76 16.25
#